data_3e630026279c7607b049814638105ca3
#
_entry.id   3e630026279c7607b049814638105ca3
#
_cell.length_a   1.000
_cell.length_b   1.000
_cell.length_c   1.000
_cell.angle_alpha   90.00
_cell.angle_beta   90.00
_cell.angle_gamma   90.00
#
_symmetry.space_group_name_H-M   'P 1'
#
loop_
_entity.id
_entity.type
_entity.pdbx_description
1 polymer ?
#
loop_
_entity_poly.entity_id
_entity_poly.type
_entity_poly.pdbx_seq_one_letter_code
_entity_poly.pdbx_strand_id
1 'polypeptide(L)'
;LINYFDRELNGLLIKSFEKSCDDNGINCTRCKYSSELIAYRGQGITTDQLTFLRNFEGVQSISDMPVLEFDEDSIQYAEDVAIKKPQDGINYPVVGILDSGIARIPHLAPWLCEDKATSFTDEDTDQKHGTFVSGIVEYGDELIDKECAGGQGCKLYDATVISKYYKTMYEDEVISNIREAISHKPDIKIWNMSIGTNLTADEQEFSDYAKELDSIQDEFDVLIVKSAGNCENLPVPVSRIAIPADSVRSLV
;
A
#
# COMPACT_ATOMS: atom_id res chain seq x y z
N LEU A 1 11.29 13.52 -8.06
CA LEU A 1 10.49 13.41 -9.27
C LEU A 1 11.22 14.07 -10.45
N ILE A 2 11.25 13.40 -11.60
CA ILE A 2 11.82 13.93 -12.83
C ILE A 2 10.77 13.96 -13.90
N ASN A 3 10.48 15.11 -14.47
CA ASN A 3 9.53 15.24 -15.57
C ASN A 3 9.91 16.42 -16.48
N TYR A 4 9.48 16.36 -17.72
CA TYR A 4 9.62 17.44 -18.69
C TYR A 4 8.28 17.62 -19.43
N PHE A 5 7.94 18.84 -19.83
CA PHE A 5 6.69 19.16 -20.51
C PHE A 5 6.50 18.41 -21.84
N ASP A 6 7.61 18.08 -22.50
CA ASP A 6 7.59 17.30 -23.73
C ASP A 6 7.94 15.83 -23.43
N ARG A 7 6.95 14.96 -23.53
CA ARG A 7 7.12 13.51 -23.27
C ARG A 7 8.16 12.84 -24.19
N GLU A 8 8.39 13.37 -25.40
CA GLU A 8 9.42 12.84 -26.32
C GLU A 8 10.82 13.08 -25.78
N LEU A 9 11.03 14.15 -25.00
CA LEU A 9 12.31 14.50 -24.39
C LEU A 9 12.58 13.76 -23.08
N ASN A 10 11.57 13.17 -22.46
CA ASN A 10 11.74 12.45 -21.18
C ASN A 10 12.79 11.33 -21.28
N GLY A 11 12.87 10.62 -22.40
CA GLY A 11 13.89 9.58 -22.59
C GLY A 11 15.32 10.11 -22.63
N LEU A 12 15.52 11.32 -23.15
CA LEU A 12 16.83 11.99 -23.16
C LEU A 12 17.16 12.55 -21.77
N LEU A 13 16.16 13.13 -21.10
CA LEU A 13 16.30 13.66 -19.75
C LEU A 13 16.68 12.56 -18.75
N ILE A 14 16.01 11.41 -18.81
CA ILE A 14 16.30 10.23 -17.98
C ILE A 14 17.78 9.81 -18.16
N LYS A 15 18.21 9.62 -19.41
CA LYS A 15 19.60 9.23 -19.70
C LYS A 15 20.60 10.27 -19.22
N SER A 16 20.29 11.56 -19.39
CA SER A 16 21.13 12.66 -18.93
C SER A 16 21.23 12.68 -17.42
N PHE A 17 20.11 12.50 -16.73
CA PHE A 17 20.04 12.44 -15.27
C PHE A 17 20.84 11.25 -14.71
N GLU A 18 20.60 10.04 -15.21
CA GLU A 18 21.30 8.83 -14.78
C GLU A 18 22.83 8.99 -14.97
N LYS A 19 23.25 9.45 -16.13
CA LYS A 19 24.67 9.73 -16.40
C LYS A 19 25.23 10.79 -15.44
N SER A 20 24.49 11.86 -15.19
CA SER A 20 24.94 12.92 -14.28
C SER A 20 25.03 12.43 -12.84
N CYS A 21 24.15 11.54 -12.39
CA CYS A 21 24.25 10.87 -11.11
C CYS A 21 25.53 10.03 -11.03
N ASP A 22 25.81 9.21 -12.03
CA ASP A 22 27.02 8.39 -12.11
C ASP A 22 28.30 9.25 -12.09
N ASP A 23 28.34 10.31 -12.89
CA ASP A 23 29.50 11.23 -12.98
C ASP A 23 29.77 11.97 -11.65
N ASN A 24 28.75 12.14 -10.81
CA ASN A 24 28.86 12.79 -9.49
C ASN A 24 28.86 11.79 -8.31
N GLY A 25 28.93 10.50 -8.58
CA GLY A 25 28.94 9.45 -7.55
C GLY A 25 27.66 9.40 -6.72
N ILE A 26 26.52 9.77 -7.30
CA ILE A 26 25.21 9.75 -6.67
C ILE A 26 24.56 8.39 -6.92
N ASN A 27 24.33 7.63 -5.86
CA ASN A 27 23.65 6.34 -5.96
C ASN A 27 22.14 6.56 -6.06
N CYS A 28 21.61 6.52 -7.29
CA CYS A 28 20.18 6.63 -7.59
C CYS A 28 19.66 5.35 -8.21
N THR A 29 18.48 4.90 -7.75
CA THR A 29 17.76 3.77 -8.34
C THR A 29 16.40 4.26 -8.81
N ARG A 30 15.99 3.91 -10.03
CA ARG A 30 14.67 4.25 -10.55
C ARG A 30 13.60 3.48 -9.78
N CYS A 31 12.59 4.19 -9.27
CA CYS A 31 11.45 3.60 -8.60
C CYS A 31 10.56 2.82 -9.58
N LYS A 32 9.91 1.77 -9.09
CA LYS A 32 9.00 0.92 -9.87
C LYS A 32 7.58 1.49 -9.91
N TYR A 33 7.46 2.76 -10.28
CA TYR A 33 6.18 3.44 -10.46
C TYR A 33 5.63 3.26 -11.88
N SER A 34 4.44 3.78 -12.12
CA SER A 34 3.85 3.83 -13.46
C SER A 34 4.76 4.56 -14.45
N SER A 35 4.49 4.38 -15.74
CA SER A 35 5.27 5.06 -16.80
C SER A 35 5.13 6.59 -16.77
N GLU A 36 4.11 7.09 -16.10
CA GLU A 36 3.81 8.53 -16.02
C GLU A 36 4.54 9.21 -14.86
N LEU A 37 4.90 8.46 -13.81
CA LEU A 37 5.61 8.96 -12.65
C LEU A 37 7.09 8.52 -12.68
N ILE A 38 7.97 9.41 -13.09
CA ILE A 38 9.41 9.14 -13.18
C ILE A 38 10.07 9.61 -11.89
N ALA A 39 10.28 8.68 -10.96
CA ALA A 39 10.92 8.94 -9.68
C ALA A 39 12.19 8.11 -9.50
N TYR A 40 13.13 8.65 -8.74
CA TYR A 40 14.37 7.98 -8.37
C TYR A 40 14.56 8.04 -6.86
N ARG A 41 14.97 6.94 -6.30
CA ARG A 41 15.38 6.81 -4.90
C ARG A 41 16.88 7.00 -4.80
N GLY A 42 17.31 7.95 -3.99
CA GLY A 42 18.72 8.17 -3.67
C GLY A 42 19.05 7.76 -2.25
N GLN A 43 20.23 7.22 -2.03
CA GLN A 43 20.71 6.81 -0.70
C GLN A 43 22.06 7.45 -0.39
N GLY A 44 22.23 7.87 0.89
CA GLY A 44 23.50 8.44 1.34
C GLY A 44 23.88 9.74 0.64
N ILE A 45 22.90 10.54 0.23
CA ILE A 45 23.10 11.79 -0.50
C ILE A 45 23.74 12.84 0.40
N THR A 46 24.86 13.37 -0.01
CA THR A 46 25.54 14.46 0.70
C THR A 46 24.88 15.81 0.38
N THR A 47 25.18 16.85 1.19
CA THR A 47 24.64 18.20 0.97
C THR A 47 25.04 18.78 -0.41
N ASP A 48 26.25 18.51 -0.86
CA ASP A 48 26.72 18.98 -2.17
C ASP A 48 25.99 18.27 -3.31
N GLN A 49 25.79 16.95 -3.17
CA GLN A 49 25.01 16.15 -4.12
C GLN A 49 23.54 16.57 -4.15
N LEU A 50 22.95 16.87 -2.98
CA LEU A 50 21.58 17.39 -2.92
C LEU A 50 21.46 18.75 -3.63
N THR A 51 22.47 19.62 -3.46
CA THR A 51 22.54 20.91 -4.17
C THR A 51 22.65 20.72 -5.67
N PHE A 52 23.46 19.74 -6.11
CA PHE A 52 23.56 19.38 -7.51
C PHE A 52 22.22 18.91 -8.07
N LEU A 53 21.54 17.97 -7.38
CA LEU A 53 20.23 17.45 -7.79
C LEU A 53 19.17 18.54 -7.89
N ARG A 54 19.12 19.47 -6.93
CA ARG A 54 18.19 20.61 -6.96
C ARG A 54 18.40 21.55 -8.14
N ASN A 55 19.63 21.64 -8.63
CA ASN A 55 19.97 22.48 -9.77
C ASN A 55 19.92 21.74 -11.11
N PHE A 56 19.66 20.43 -11.11
CA PHE A 56 19.54 19.67 -12.35
C PHE A 56 18.21 20.02 -13.03
N GLU A 57 18.28 20.50 -14.27
CA GLU A 57 17.11 20.86 -15.06
C GLU A 57 16.24 19.62 -15.32
N GLY A 58 14.98 19.68 -14.93
CA GLY A 58 14.04 18.57 -15.03
C GLY A 58 13.75 17.84 -13.70
N VAL A 59 14.50 18.11 -12.62
CA VAL A 59 14.12 17.69 -11.29
C VAL A 59 13.00 18.61 -10.78
N GLN A 60 11.81 18.06 -10.60
CA GLN A 60 10.64 18.82 -10.14
C GLN A 60 10.59 18.95 -8.62
N SER A 61 10.84 17.84 -7.92
CA SER A 61 10.78 17.79 -6.46
C SER A 61 11.79 16.81 -5.90
N ILE A 62 12.21 17.05 -4.67
CA ILE A 62 13.02 16.14 -3.86
C ILE A 62 12.37 16.12 -2.48
N SER A 63 11.96 14.95 -2.01
CA SER A 63 11.33 14.74 -0.71
C SER A 63 11.93 13.52 -0.01
N ASP A 64 11.72 13.41 1.29
CA ASP A 64 12.01 12.19 2.02
C ASP A 64 11.05 11.09 1.58
N MET A 65 11.55 9.84 1.53
CA MET A 65 10.71 8.69 1.22
C MET A 65 9.95 8.27 2.47
N PRO A 66 8.62 8.06 2.39
CA PRO A 66 7.83 7.60 3.52
C PRO A 66 8.30 6.25 4.05
N VAL A 67 8.19 6.06 5.37
CA VAL A 67 8.41 4.78 6.03
C VAL A 67 7.05 4.20 6.39
N LEU A 68 6.86 2.89 6.14
CA LEU A 68 5.65 2.19 6.53
C LEU A 68 5.53 2.14 8.06
N GLU A 69 4.32 2.35 8.55
CA GLU A 69 4.00 2.30 9.98
C GLU A 69 2.80 1.39 10.24
N PHE A 70 2.95 0.51 11.23
CA PHE A 70 1.90 -0.36 11.76
C PHE A 70 1.78 -0.15 13.25
N ASP A 71 0.56 -0.08 13.73
CA ASP A 71 0.26 -0.09 15.14
C ASP A 71 0.00 -1.54 15.59
N GLU A 72 1.06 -2.24 15.97
CA GLU A 72 0.98 -3.60 16.48
C GLU A 72 0.38 -3.64 17.89
N ASP A 73 0.45 -2.54 18.65
CA ASP A 73 -0.04 -2.46 20.03
C ASP A 73 -1.57 -2.35 20.12
N SER A 74 -2.22 -1.94 19.01
CA SER A 74 -3.70 -1.86 18.91
C SER A 74 -4.37 -3.18 18.59
N ILE A 75 -3.63 -4.24 18.27
CA ILE A 75 -4.19 -5.55 17.93
C ILE A 75 -4.86 -6.17 19.17
N GLN A 76 -6.18 -6.29 19.11
CA GLN A 76 -6.97 -6.97 20.14
C GLN A 76 -7.49 -8.31 19.62
N TYR A 77 -7.44 -9.32 20.46
CA TYR A 77 -8.02 -10.64 20.17
C TYR A 77 -9.36 -10.77 20.90
N ALA A 78 -10.42 -11.09 20.15
CA ALA A 78 -11.71 -11.41 20.74
C ALA A 78 -11.75 -12.91 21.10
N GLU A 79 -11.96 -13.22 22.39
CA GLU A 79 -11.92 -14.61 22.88
C GLU A 79 -13.26 -15.36 22.67
N ASP A 80 -14.40 -14.66 22.53
CA ASP A 80 -15.74 -15.24 22.62
C ASP A 80 -16.57 -15.16 21.31
N VAL A 81 -15.95 -14.94 20.15
CA VAL A 81 -16.68 -14.89 18.88
C VAL A 81 -16.89 -16.28 18.31
N ALA A 82 -18.15 -16.64 18.01
CA ALA A 82 -18.47 -17.94 17.44
C ALA A 82 -17.94 -18.11 16.01
N ILE A 83 -17.38 -19.29 15.71
CA ILE A 83 -16.85 -19.58 14.37
C ILE A 83 -17.98 -19.66 13.35
N LYS A 84 -17.98 -18.77 12.35
CA LYS A 84 -18.85 -18.82 11.18
C LYS A 84 -18.23 -19.71 10.10
N LYS A 85 -19.09 -20.29 9.27
CA LYS A 85 -18.66 -21.06 8.08
C LYS A 85 -19.50 -20.65 6.88
N PRO A 86 -18.90 -20.60 5.68
CA PRO A 86 -19.66 -20.45 4.46
C PRO A 86 -20.76 -21.52 4.35
N GLN A 87 -21.94 -21.13 3.90
CA GLN A 87 -23.06 -22.05 3.66
C GLN A 87 -22.96 -22.62 2.25
N ASP A 88 -23.30 -23.88 2.09
CA ASP A 88 -23.30 -24.55 0.80
C ASP A 88 -24.32 -23.90 -0.16
N GLY A 89 -23.88 -23.72 -1.39
CA GLY A 89 -24.71 -23.14 -2.46
C GLY A 89 -24.81 -21.62 -2.48
N ILE A 90 -24.18 -20.91 -1.53
CA ILE A 90 -24.07 -19.45 -1.56
C ILE A 90 -22.78 -19.04 -2.28
N ASN A 91 -22.91 -18.14 -3.24
CA ASN A 91 -21.77 -17.50 -3.90
C ASN A 91 -21.40 -16.23 -3.13
N TYR A 92 -20.38 -16.32 -2.30
CA TYR A 92 -19.88 -15.18 -1.53
C TYR A 92 -19.01 -14.26 -2.38
N PRO A 93 -19.09 -12.93 -2.20
CA PRO A 93 -18.13 -12.01 -2.80
C PRO A 93 -16.73 -12.30 -2.28
N VAL A 94 -15.72 -11.91 -3.06
CA VAL A 94 -14.32 -12.02 -2.65
C VAL A 94 -13.78 -10.64 -2.37
N VAL A 95 -13.13 -10.45 -1.22
CA VAL A 95 -12.39 -9.25 -0.85
C VAL A 95 -10.90 -9.59 -0.80
N GLY A 96 -10.09 -8.84 -1.51
CA GLY A 96 -8.64 -8.94 -1.43
C GLY A 96 -8.11 -8.19 -0.21
N ILE A 97 -7.17 -8.77 0.51
CA ILE A 97 -6.52 -8.15 1.68
C ILE A 97 -5.06 -7.88 1.34
N LEU A 98 -4.76 -6.62 1.08
CA LEU A 98 -3.41 -6.13 0.81
C LEU A 98 -2.73 -5.80 2.14
N ASP A 99 -1.99 -6.77 2.71
CA ASP A 99 -1.45 -6.66 4.06
C ASP A 99 -0.19 -7.55 4.25
N SER A 100 0.12 -7.92 5.49
CA SER A 100 1.24 -8.77 5.88
C SER A 100 0.98 -10.28 5.77
N GLY A 101 -0.17 -10.68 5.24
CA GLY A 101 -0.60 -12.06 5.12
C GLY A 101 -1.66 -12.47 6.16
N ILE A 102 -2.35 -13.59 5.91
CA ILE A 102 -3.46 -14.06 6.74
C ILE A 102 -3.14 -15.45 7.30
N ALA A 103 -3.16 -15.57 8.64
CA ALA A 103 -2.98 -16.86 9.29
C ALA A 103 -4.24 -17.74 9.16
N ARG A 104 -4.04 -19.04 8.94
CA ARG A 104 -5.13 -20.03 8.86
C ARG A 104 -5.67 -20.40 10.25
N ILE A 105 -6.15 -19.40 11.01
CA ILE A 105 -6.81 -19.64 12.29
C ILE A 105 -8.23 -20.23 12.07
N PRO A 106 -8.82 -20.92 13.06
CA PRO A 106 -10.12 -21.58 12.90
C PRO A 106 -11.25 -20.68 12.41
N HIS A 107 -11.24 -19.40 12.77
CA HIS A 107 -12.24 -18.41 12.36
C HIS A 107 -12.11 -18.03 10.89
N LEU A 108 -10.90 -17.84 10.40
CA LEU A 108 -10.65 -17.35 9.04
C LEU A 108 -10.45 -18.46 8.00
N ALA A 109 -9.92 -19.62 8.41
CA ALA A 109 -9.63 -20.73 7.50
C ALA A 109 -10.80 -21.14 6.57
N PRO A 110 -12.09 -21.16 7.01
CA PRO A 110 -13.21 -21.49 6.13
C PRO A 110 -13.50 -20.43 5.06
N TRP A 111 -13.05 -19.19 5.27
CA TRP A 111 -13.31 -18.04 4.43
C TRP A 111 -12.16 -17.73 3.46
N LEU A 112 -10.97 -18.28 3.72
CA LEU A 112 -9.81 -18.06 2.86
C LEU A 112 -9.98 -18.71 1.49
N CYS A 113 -9.60 -18.01 0.45
CA CYS A 113 -9.38 -18.59 -0.88
C CYS A 113 -8.27 -19.66 -0.81
N GLU A 114 -8.28 -20.60 -1.76
CA GLU A 114 -7.27 -21.67 -1.82
C GLU A 114 -5.90 -21.13 -2.20
N ASP A 115 -5.87 -20.14 -3.08
CA ASP A 115 -4.68 -19.47 -3.57
C ASP A 115 -4.46 -18.11 -2.88
N LYS A 116 -3.23 -17.66 -2.92
CA LYS A 116 -2.79 -16.37 -2.37
C LYS A 116 -1.75 -15.71 -3.27
N ALA A 117 -1.58 -14.40 -3.17
CA ALA A 117 -0.48 -13.67 -3.78
C ALA A 117 0.57 -13.31 -2.72
N THR A 118 1.82 -13.69 -2.96
CA THR A 118 2.94 -13.27 -2.09
C THR A 118 4.26 -13.37 -2.85
N SER A 119 5.11 -12.37 -2.64
CA SER A 119 6.50 -12.38 -3.10
C SER A 119 7.48 -12.77 -1.97
N PHE A 120 6.94 -13.13 -0.78
CA PHE A 120 7.74 -13.41 0.41
C PHE A 120 7.67 -14.88 0.79
N THR A 121 8.74 -15.37 1.43
CA THR A 121 8.73 -16.70 2.07
C THR A 121 7.95 -16.65 3.38
N ASP A 122 7.49 -17.80 3.87
CA ASP A 122 6.77 -17.86 5.15
C ASP A 122 7.64 -17.34 6.32
N GLU A 123 8.98 -17.49 6.23
CA GLU A 123 9.92 -16.98 7.22
C GLU A 123 10.02 -15.45 7.23
N ASP A 124 9.70 -14.79 6.13
CA ASP A 124 9.76 -13.34 5.96
C ASP A 124 8.42 -12.64 6.20
N THR A 125 7.39 -13.37 6.59
CA THR A 125 6.05 -12.84 6.87
C THR A 125 5.76 -12.76 8.37
N ASP A 126 5.03 -11.73 8.80
CA ASP A 126 4.36 -11.68 10.09
C ASP A 126 2.86 -11.45 9.86
N GLN A 127 2.09 -12.51 9.94
CA GLN A 127 0.67 -12.52 9.58
C GLN A 127 -0.24 -11.87 10.63
N LYS A 128 0.28 -11.30 11.71
CA LYS A 128 -0.55 -10.78 12.81
C LYS A 128 -1.49 -9.67 12.34
N HIS A 129 -0.96 -8.64 11.69
CA HIS A 129 -1.75 -7.49 11.28
C HIS A 129 -2.78 -7.86 10.21
N GLY A 130 -2.40 -8.55 9.14
CA GLY A 130 -3.33 -8.98 8.11
C GLY A 130 -4.40 -9.96 8.63
N THR A 131 -4.06 -10.80 9.62
CA THR A 131 -5.04 -11.68 10.30
C THR A 131 -6.05 -10.86 11.11
N PHE A 132 -5.58 -9.85 11.86
CA PHE A 132 -6.42 -8.92 12.61
C PHE A 132 -7.38 -8.16 11.68
N VAL A 133 -6.88 -7.56 10.62
CA VAL A 133 -7.68 -6.84 9.62
C VAL A 133 -8.71 -7.77 8.96
N SER A 134 -8.30 -8.98 8.59
CA SER A 134 -9.20 -10.00 8.04
C SER A 134 -10.30 -10.40 9.01
N GLY A 135 -9.98 -10.45 10.30
CA GLY A 135 -10.94 -10.68 11.37
C GLY A 135 -12.01 -9.59 11.42
N ILE A 136 -11.62 -8.32 11.29
CA ILE A 136 -12.57 -7.19 11.26
C ILE A 136 -13.44 -7.27 10.00
N VAL A 137 -12.86 -7.56 8.83
CA VAL A 137 -13.61 -7.65 7.57
C VAL A 137 -14.68 -8.76 7.63
N GLU A 138 -14.38 -9.92 8.22
CA GLU A 138 -15.29 -11.05 8.24
C GLU A 138 -16.21 -11.09 9.47
N TYR A 139 -15.77 -10.57 10.61
CA TYR A 139 -16.48 -10.66 11.89
C TYR A 139 -16.83 -9.29 12.49
N GLY A 140 -16.82 -8.23 11.68
CA GLY A 140 -17.07 -6.87 12.16
C GLY A 140 -18.42 -6.72 12.86
N ASP A 141 -19.45 -7.36 12.35
CA ASP A 141 -20.81 -7.32 12.90
C ASP A 141 -20.86 -7.95 14.30
N GLU A 142 -20.24 -9.12 14.47
CA GLU A 142 -20.16 -9.83 15.73
C GLU A 142 -19.30 -9.09 16.75
N LEU A 143 -18.22 -8.45 16.30
CA LEU A 143 -17.32 -7.70 17.18
C LEU A 143 -17.97 -6.45 17.77
N ILE A 144 -18.91 -5.81 17.06
CA ILE A 144 -19.62 -4.62 17.54
C ILE A 144 -21.04 -4.90 18.01
N ASP A 145 -21.47 -6.18 18.03
CA ASP A 145 -22.83 -6.63 18.37
C ASP A 145 -23.91 -5.83 17.59
N LYS A 146 -23.67 -5.65 16.29
CA LYS A 146 -24.55 -4.87 15.42
C LYS A 146 -24.56 -5.46 14.02
N GLU A 147 -25.74 -5.80 13.53
CA GLU A 147 -25.92 -6.24 12.15
C GLU A 147 -25.81 -5.05 11.18
N CYS A 148 -24.85 -5.12 10.26
CA CYS A 148 -24.73 -4.20 9.15
C CYS A 148 -25.50 -4.70 7.94
N ALA A 149 -26.11 -3.82 7.18
CA ALA A 149 -26.97 -4.20 6.07
C ALA A 149 -26.20 -5.00 5.01
N GLY A 150 -26.58 -6.28 4.84
CA GLY A 150 -26.11 -7.15 3.75
C GLY A 150 -25.00 -8.15 4.08
N GLY A 151 -24.56 -8.24 5.33
CA GLY A 151 -23.40 -9.05 5.69
C GLY A 151 -23.67 -10.53 5.90
N GLN A 152 -23.57 -11.38 4.86
CA GLN A 152 -23.48 -12.84 5.05
C GLN A 152 -22.02 -13.34 5.09
N GLY A 153 -21.03 -12.42 5.13
CA GLY A 153 -19.61 -12.71 5.04
C GLY A 153 -19.07 -12.61 3.62
N CYS A 154 -17.76 -12.77 3.48
CA CYS A 154 -17.05 -12.74 2.20
C CYS A 154 -15.90 -13.76 2.19
N LYS A 155 -15.48 -14.17 1.01
CA LYS A 155 -14.22 -14.89 0.86
C LYS A 155 -13.06 -13.90 0.92
N LEU A 156 -11.97 -14.31 1.56
CA LEU A 156 -10.79 -13.50 1.76
C LEU A 156 -9.67 -14.00 0.86
N TYR A 157 -9.16 -13.13 0.00
CA TYR A 157 -7.98 -13.42 -0.80
C TYR A 157 -6.75 -12.81 -0.12
N ASP A 158 -5.83 -13.65 0.31
CA ASP A 158 -4.59 -13.26 0.97
C ASP A 158 -3.61 -12.69 -0.06
N ALA A 159 -3.34 -11.40 0.00
CA ALA A 159 -2.33 -10.70 -0.80
C ALA A 159 -1.27 -10.12 0.13
N THR A 160 -0.23 -10.90 0.39
CA THR A 160 0.90 -10.49 1.23
C THR A 160 1.80 -9.55 0.45
N VAL A 161 1.65 -8.24 0.67
CA VAL A 161 2.38 -7.17 -0.05
C VAL A 161 3.52 -6.56 0.76
N ILE A 162 3.59 -6.85 2.06
CA ILE A 162 4.64 -6.41 2.98
C ILE A 162 5.22 -7.57 3.76
N SER A 163 6.54 -7.50 4.02
CA SER A 163 7.27 -8.47 4.85
C SER A 163 7.27 -8.06 6.32
N LYS A 164 7.72 -8.96 7.21
CA LYS A 164 7.99 -8.61 8.62
C LYS A 164 9.07 -7.53 8.79
N TYR A 165 9.81 -7.24 7.73
CA TYR A 165 10.84 -6.19 7.69
C TYR A 165 10.31 -4.90 7.07
N TYR A 166 9.00 -4.63 7.14
CA TYR A 166 8.32 -3.50 6.51
C TYR A 166 8.99 -2.13 6.74
N LYS A 167 9.62 -1.92 7.90
CA LYS A 167 10.36 -0.69 8.23
C LYS A 167 11.56 -0.43 7.32
N THR A 168 12.02 -1.44 6.59
CA THR A 168 13.12 -1.34 5.62
C THR A 168 12.65 -1.44 4.18
N MET A 169 11.35 -1.68 3.95
CA MET A 169 10.79 -1.71 2.62
C MET A 169 10.59 -0.28 2.11
N TYR A 170 10.82 -0.12 0.83
CA TYR A 170 10.58 1.14 0.16
C TYR A 170 9.17 1.18 -0.42
N GLU A 171 8.61 2.38 -0.48
CA GLU A 171 7.26 2.63 -0.99
C GLU A 171 7.04 2.02 -2.39
N ASP A 172 7.99 2.21 -3.30
CA ASP A 172 7.91 1.68 -4.66
C ASP A 172 7.92 0.15 -4.73
N GLU A 173 8.53 -0.52 -3.75
CA GLU A 173 8.49 -1.98 -3.63
C GLU A 173 7.09 -2.45 -3.22
N VAL A 174 6.47 -1.76 -2.25
CA VAL A 174 5.10 -2.06 -1.81
C VAL A 174 4.10 -1.81 -2.94
N ILE A 175 4.21 -0.70 -3.65
CA ILE A 175 3.39 -0.38 -4.82
C ILE A 175 3.52 -1.47 -5.90
N SER A 176 4.76 -1.93 -6.17
CA SER A 176 5.00 -3.02 -7.11
C SER A 176 4.30 -4.32 -6.67
N ASN A 177 4.37 -4.66 -5.38
CA ASN A 177 3.73 -5.86 -4.84
C ASN A 177 2.19 -5.76 -4.90
N ILE A 178 1.62 -4.58 -4.61
CA ILE A 178 0.17 -4.31 -4.73
C ILE A 178 -0.27 -4.50 -6.17
N ARG A 179 0.43 -3.89 -7.14
CA ARG A 179 0.13 -4.00 -8.56
C ARG A 179 0.18 -5.46 -9.02
N GLU A 180 1.20 -6.19 -8.63
CA GLU A 180 1.35 -7.61 -8.95
C GLU A 180 0.20 -8.43 -8.35
N ALA A 181 -0.13 -8.26 -7.07
CA ALA A 181 -1.21 -8.99 -6.40
C ALA A 181 -2.57 -8.77 -7.08
N ILE A 182 -2.92 -7.51 -7.41
CA ILE A 182 -4.16 -7.16 -8.08
C ILE A 182 -4.19 -7.73 -9.52
N SER A 183 -3.08 -7.66 -10.25
CA SER A 183 -2.98 -8.19 -11.60
C SER A 183 -3.21 -9.70 -11.71
N HIS A 184 -2.85 -10.46 -10.67
CA HIS A 184 -3.07 -11.92 -10.59
C HIS A 184 -4.53 -12.30 -10.36
N LYS A 185 -5.38 -11.39 -9.89
CA LYS A 185 -6.80 -11.63 -9.56
C LYS A 185 -7.71 -10.51 -10.09
N PRO A 186 -7.81 -10.35 -11.40
CA PRO A 186 -8.58 -9.26 -12.02
C PRO A 186 -10.09 -9.34 -11.73
N ASP A 187 -10.58 -10.50 -11.29
CA ASP A 187 -11.98 -10.70 -10.92
C ASP A 187 -12.33 -10.14 -9.53
N ILE A 188 -11.35 -9.90 -8.67
CA ILE A 188 -11.55 -9.28 -7.36
C ILE A 188 -11.65 -7.78 -7.58
N LYS A 189 -12.81 -7.19 -7.23
CA LYS A 189 -13.10 -5.77 -7.47
C LYS A 189 -12.94 -4.89 -6.24
N ILE A 190 -12.94 -5.49 -5.05
CA ILE A 190 -12.81 -4.78 -3.77
C ILE A 190 -11.57 -5.29 -3.05
N TRP A 191 -10.70 -4.35 -2.68
CA TRP A 191 -9.46 -4.62 -1.98
C TRP A 191 -9.39 -3.79 -0.71
N ASN A 192 -9.11 -4.41 0.41
CA ASN A 192 -8.82 -3.70 1.64
C ASN A 192 -7.32 -3.47 1.78
N MET A 193 -6.94 -2.25 2.15
CA MET A 193 -5.56 -1.85 2.40
C MET A 193 -5.48 -1.05 3.70
N SER A 194 -5.07 -1.71 4.79
CA SER A 194 -4.89 -1.08 6.10
C SER A 194 -3.43 -0.70 6.39
N ILE A 195 -2.66 -0.45 5.33
CA ILE A 195 -1.25 -0.06 5.38
C ILE A 195 -1.15 1.47 5.27
N GLY A 196 -0.40 2.09 6.13
CA GLY A 196 -0.13 3.53 6.12
C GLY A 196 1.35 3.87 6.24
N THR A 197 1.65 5.14 6.27
CA THR A 197 2.98 5.67 6.52
C THR A 197 2.95 6.62 7.71
N ASN A 198 4.13 6.99 8.21
CA ASN A 198 4.30 7.97 9.29
C ASN A 198 4.21 9.43 8.81
N LEU A 199 3.90 9.67 7.55
CA LEU A 199 3.76 11.00 6.98
C LEU A 199 2.30 11.39 6.77
N THR A 200 2.01 12.66 7.06
CA THR A 200 0.70 13.26 6.75
C THR A 200 0.62 13.65 5.28
N ALA A 201 -0.57 13.52 4.71
CA ALA A 201 -0.85 14.07 3.39
C ALA A 201 -0.70 15.60 3.39
N ASP A 202 -0.18 16.14 2.30
CA ASP A 202 -0.09 17.58 2.08
C ASP A 202 -1.46 18.15 1.72
N GLU A 203 -1.71 19.45 2.05
CA GLU A 203 -2.97 20.12 1.73
C GLU A 203 -3.04 20.63 0.29
N GLN A 204 -1.91 20.69 -0.41
CA GLN A 204 -1.77 21.31 -1.73
C GLN A 204 -1.42 20.30 -2.83
N GLU A 205 -0.79 19.18 -2.48
CA GLU A 205 -0.33 18.20 -3.43
C GLU A 205 -0.67 16.76 -2.97
N PHE A 206 -1.10 15.93 -3.92
CA PHE A 206 -1.26 14.50 -3.68
C PHE A 206 0.08 13.81 -3.59
N SER A 207 0.21 12.87 -2.67
CA SER A 207 1.41 12.05 -2.56
C SER A 207 1.64 11.19 -3.81
N ASP A 208 2.88 10.86 -4.09
CA ASP A 208 3.20 9.98 -5.22
C ASP A 208 2.65 8.57 -4.99
N TYR A 209 2.59 8.12 -3.74
CA TYR A 209 1.95 6.86 -3.39
C TYR A 209 0.45 6.86 -3.71
N ALA A 210 -0.28 7.93 -3.37
CA ALA A 210 -1.69 8.06 -3.71
C ALA A 210 -1.92 8.06 -5.22
N LYS A 211 -1.10 8.79 -5.99
CA LYS A 211 -1.16 8.80 -7.46
C LYS A 211 -0.96 7.41 -8.06
N GLU A 212 -0.02 6.63 -7.51
CA GLU A 212 0.22 5.25 -7.95
C GLU A 212 -0.94 4.31 -7.60
N LEU A 213 -1.54 4.45 -6.40
CA LEU A 213 -2.76 3.70 -6.05
C LEU A 213 -3.92 4.04 -6.98
N ASP A 214 -4.09 5.32 -7.33
CA ASP A 214 -5.11 5.76 -8.28
C ASP A 214 -4.86 5.15 -9.67
N SER A 215 -3.59 5.15 -10.12
CA SER A 215 -3.19 4.51 -11.37
C SER A 215 -3.48 3.01 -11.40
N ILE A 216 -3.23 2.28 -10.30
CA ILE A 216 -3.55 0.86 -10.17
C ILE A 216 -5.06 0.62 -10.25
N GLN A 217 -5.84 1.45 -9.54
CA GLN A 217 -7.30 1.32 -9.54
C GLN A 217 -7.90 1.59 -10.93
N ASP A 218 -7.36 2.55 -11.66
CA ASP A 218 -7.77 2.81 -13.05
C ASP A 218 -7.35 1.69 -14.01
N GLU A 219 -6.13 1.16 -13.87
CA GLU A 219 -5.60 0.11 -14.75
C GLU A 219 -6.39 -1.20 -14.64
N PHE A 220 -6.79 -1.60 -13.41
CA PHE A 220 -7.43 -2.89 -13.17
C PHE A 220 -8.94 -2.78 -12.91
N ASP A 221 -9.52 -1.59 -12.96
CA ASP A 221 -10.93 -1.34 -12.66
C ASP A 221 -11.34 -1.96 -11.31
N VAL A 222 -10.66 -1.56 -10.24
CA VAL A 222 -10.85 -2.03 -8.87
C VAL A 222 -11.07 -0.86 -7.91
N LEU A 223 -11.65 -1.14 -6.72
CA LEU A 223 -11.76 -0.20 -5.62
C LEU A 223 -10.88 -0.65 -4.46
N ILE A 224 -10.02 0.24 -3.99
CA ILE A 224 -9.26 0.04 -2.76
C ILE A 224 -9.96 0.77 -1.61
N VAL A 225 -10.30 0.04 -0.56
CA VAL A 225 -10.79 0.58 0.73
C VAL A 225 -9.58 0.78 1.62
N LYS A 226 -9.28 2.03 1.94
CA LYS A 226 -8.03 2.44 2.59
C LYS A 226 -8.29 3.01 3.97
N SER A 227 -7.48 2.63 4.97
CA SER A 227 -7.50 3.30 6.28
C SER A 227 -7.02 4.74 6.18
N ALA A 228 -7.61 5.65 6.97
CA ALA A 228 -7.18 7.04 7.05
C ALA A 228 -5.78 7.22 7.69
N GLY A 229 -5.26 6.17 8.31
CA GLY A 229 -3.99 6.14 9.03
C GLY A 229 -4.17 6.34 10.54
N ASN A 230 -3.09 6.13 11.31
CA ASN A 230 -3.07 6.25 12.77
C ASN A 230 -2.89 7.71 13.16
N CYS A 231 -3.98 8.49 13.07
CA CYS A 231 -3.95 9.94 13.21
C CYS A 231 -3.59 10.43 14.62
N GLU A 232 -3.57 9.57 15.63
CA GLU A 232 -3.18 9.90 17.01
C GLU A 232 -1.73 10.35 17.14
N ASN A 233 -0.88 9.85 16.25
CA ASN A 233 0.55 10.18 16.20
C ASN A 233 0.86 11.40 15.33
N LEU A 234 -0.15 12.01 14.70
CA LEU A 234 0.05 13.15 13.82
C LEU A 234 0.07 14.46 14.61
N PRO A 235 0.98 15.41 14.27
CA PRO A 235 1.09 16.66 15.00
C PRO A 235 -0.19 17.51 14.90
N VAL A 236 -0.72 17.93 16.06
CA VAL A 236 -1.86 18.88 16.16
C VAL A 236 -1.51 20.24 15.54
N PRO A 237 -2.48 21.04 14.95
CA PRO A 237 -3.86 21.12 15.43
C PRO A 237 -4.93 20.51 14.50
N VAL A 238 -4.59 19.89 13.40
CA VAL A 238 -5.58 19.42 12.43
C VAL A 238 -5.54 17.91 12.34
N SER A 239 -6.70 17.27 12.44
CA SER A 239 -6.86 15.86 12.09
C SER A 239 -6.52 15.69 10.62
N ARG A 240 -5.34 15.17 10.32
CA ARG A 240 -4.84 14.92 8.97
C ARG A 240 -4.91 13.43 8.68
N ILE A 241 -5.08 13.09 7.42
CA ILE A 241 -4.95 11.72 6.95
C ILE A 241 -3.48 11.40 6.71
N ALA A 242 -3.08 10.14 6.90
CA ALA A 242 -1.74 9.67 6.59
C ALA A 242 -1.64 9.27 5.10
N ILE A 243 -0.46 9.44 4.50
CA ILE A 243 -0.17 8.92 3.17
C ILE A 243 -0.31 7.38 3.18
N PRO A 244 -0.99 6.77 2.21
CA PRO A 244 -1.59 7.32 0.98
C PRO A 244 -3.13 7.50 1.04
N ALA A 245 -3.70 7.88 2.19
CA ALA A 245 -5.15 8.10 2.29
C ALA A 245 -5.64 9.35 1.54
N ASP A 246 -4.74 10.09 0.91
CA ASP A 246 -5.01 11.18 -0.02
C ASP A 246 -5.30 10.70 -1.47
N SER A 247 -5.37 9.39 -1.72
CA SER A 247 -5.84 8.82 -2.99
C SER A 247 -7.29 9.26 -3.29
N VAL A 248 -7.55 9.73 -4.50
CA VAL A 248 -8.88 10.21 -4.92
C VAL A 248 -9.79 9.10 -5.43
N ARG A 249 -9.25 7.94 -5.75
CA ARG A 249 -9.99 6.76 -6.19
C ARG A 249 -10.34 5.83 -5.05
N SER A 250 -9.56 5.85 -3.97
CA SER A 250 -9.80 4.99 -2.81
C SER A 250 -11.00 5.46 -1.98
N LEU A 251 -11.68 4.52 -1.36
CA LEU A 251 -12.61 4.81 -0.28
C LEU A 251 -11.82 4.86 1.04
N VAL A 252 -11.83 6.00 1.71
CA VAL A 252 -11.11 6.25 2.97
C VAL A 252 -12.09 6.41 4.13
#